data_7900298cf0e3ce0258bf06bb6ee6fa8b
#
_entry.id   7900298cf0e3ce0258bf06bb6ee6fa8b
#
_cell.length_a   1.000
_cell.length_b   1.000
_cell.length_c   1.000
_cell.angle_alpha   90.00
_cell.angle_beta   90.00
_cell.angle_gamma   90.00
#
_symmetry.space_group_name_H-M   'P 1'
#
loop_
_entity.id
_entity.type
_entity.pdbx_description
1 polymer ?
#
loop_
_entity_poly.entity_id
_entity_poly.type
_entity_poly.pdbx_seq_one_letter_code
_entity_poly.pdbx_strand_id
1 'polypeptide(L)'
;MRDEWFIRGKIPMTKSEVRSVSVSKLELEPDHIVYDIGAGTGSVSVEMALHVPNGHVYAFEQKEEGCELIRKNAEKAGVRNLTVVSGKAPDSMEGYPAPDRVFIGGSGGNLGEILDFVTKKNPNVQIVINVIALESLSQTMEWMKQNKREPEVICMQVSRAEKRGPYHMMQAQNPIYIITMGSEQTENKENEQSRYPRILLAAPGSGSGKTLLTVGLLTLFQRMGIACRSFQCGPDYIDPMFHTKVLGTISRNLDTFFTDSNTTRYLFAENTADCDLAVVEGVMGYYDGLGGVSTDGSTYDVSRTLSMPSVLIVNSRGASLSVLATIKGFLSFREDSQIRAVILNQVV
;
A
#
# COMPACT_ATOMS: atom_id res chain seq x y z
N MET A 1 8.90 10.34 13.47
CA MET A 1 9.68 11.24 14.40
C MET A 1 11.12 11.40 13.89
N ARG A 2 11.85 12.52 14.22
CA ARG A 2 13.26 12.70 13.84
C ARG A 2 14.18 11.87 14.72
N ASP A 3 15.34 11.44 14.19
CA ASP A 3 16.30 10.60 14.91
C ASP A 3 16.87 11.29 16.16
N GLU A 4 17.08 12.62 16.12
CA GLU A 4 17.64 13.44 17.20
C GLU A 4 16.70 13.56 18.41
N TRP A 5 15.41 13.23 18.20
CA TRP A 5 14.42 13.25 19.27
C TRP A 5 14.64 12.12 20.28
N PHE A 6 15.13 10.95 19.82
CA PHE A 6 15.30 9.76 20.67
C PHE A 6 16.56 9.83 21.52
N ILE A 7 16.46 9.35 22.76
CA ILE A 7 17.61 9.10 23.63
C ILE A 7 18.35 7.90 23.06
N ARG A 8 19.66 8.07 22.87
CA ARG A 8 20.53 7.06 22.26
C ARG A 8 21.57 6.55 23.24
N GLY A 9 22.01 5.30 23.06
CA GLY A 9 23.17 4.69 23.69
C GLY A 9 24.10 4.09 22.64
N LYS A 10 24.73 2.98 22.99
CA LYS A 10 25.59 2.22 22.06
C LYS A 10 24.80 1.27 21.14
N ILE A 11 23.51 1.10 21.41
CA ILE A 11 22.62 0.22 20.63
C ILE A 11 22.25 0.88 19.31
N PRO A 12 22.31 0.16 18.17
CA PRO A 12 21.85 0.66 16.88
C PRO A 12 20.38 1.08 16.93
N MET A 13 20.05 2.12 16.17
CA MET A 13 18.68 2.62 16.04
C MET A 13 18.26 2.63 14.57
N THR A 14 17.08 2.14 14.30
CA THR A 14 16.45 2.25 12.97
C THR A 14 16.27 3.73 12.62
N LYS A 15 16.82 4.13 11.48
CA LYS A 15 16.80 5.53 11.02
C LYS A 15 15.40 5.97 10.60
N SER A 16 15.12 7.26 10.68
CA SER A 16 13.79 7.84 10.47
C SER A 16 13.15 7.45 9.14
N GLU A 17 13.91 7.42 8.04
CA GLU A 17 13.42 7.07 6.72
C GLU A 17 12.96 5.61 6.68
N VAL A 18 13.82 4.71 7.16
CA VAL A 18 13.53 3.26 7.23
C VAL A 18 12.38 3.00 8.20
N ARG A 19 12.39 3.63 9.36
CA ARG A 19 11.35 3.50 10.39
C ARG A 19 9.98 3.91 9.87
N SER A 20 9.91 5.05 9.16
CA SER A 20 8.65 5.54 8.58
C SER A 20 8.08 4.56 7.57
N VAL A 21 8.91 3.98 6.70
CA VAL A 21 8.46 2.98 5.74
C VAL A 21 8.05 1.69 6.45
N SER A 22 8.85 1.20 7.42
CA SER A 22 8.53 -0.03 8.15
C SER A 22 7.22 0.08 8.94
N VAL A 23 6.99 1.21 9.62
CA VAL A 23 5.73 1.46 10.36
C VAL A 23 4.54 1.57 9.40
N SER A 24 4.72 2.22 8.25
CA SER A 24 3.66 2.28 7.22
C SER A 24 3.29 0.89 6.69
N LYS A 25 4.27 0.00 6.49
CA LYS A 25 4.05 -1.38 6.02
C LYS A 25 3.36 -2.28 7.05
N LEU A 26 3.32 -1.89 8.31
CA LEU A 26 2.56 -2.62 9.34
C LEU A 26 1.05 -2.38 9.24
N GLU A 27 0.58 -1.36 8.54
CA GLU A 27 -0.85 -1.04 8.41
C GLU A 27 -1.55 -1.06 9.77
N LEU A 28 -1.04 -0.25 10.70
CA LEU A 28 -1.50 -0.23 12.10
C LEU A 28 -2.89 0.37 12.23
N GLU A 29 -3.74 -0.30 13.00
CA GLU A 29 -5.05 0.21 13.41
C GLU A 29 -5.06 0.55 14.92
N PRO A 30 -5.96 1.43 15.37
CA PRO A 30 -5.90 1.98 16.73
C PRO A 30 -5.93 0.97 17.86
N ASP A 31 -6.49 -0.22 17.68
CA ASP A 31 -6.73 -1.27 18.69
C ASP A 31 -5.80 -2.50 18.55
N HIS A 32 -4.86 -2.46 17.60
CA HIS A 32 -3.96 -3.59 17.36
C HIS A 32 -3.04 -3.92 18.54
N ILE A 33 -2.81 -5.20 18.74
CA ILE A 33 -1.72 -5.74 19.56
C ILE A 33 -0.48 -5.89 18.68
N VAL A 34 0.59 -5.22 19.05
CA VAL A 34 1.80 -5.12 18.23
C VAL A 34 3.02 -5.67 18.98
N TYR A 35 3.83 -6.48 18.30
CA TYR A 35 5.12 -6.92 18.80
C TYR A 35 6.26 -6.18 18.09
N ASP A 36 7.22 -5.68 18.87
CA ASP A 36 8.51 -5.15 18.40
C ASP A 36 9.62 -6.07 18.87
N ILE A 37 10.20 -6.86 17.97
CA ILE A 37 11.19 -7.87 18.29
C ILE A 37 12.59 -7.37 17.95
N GLY A 38 13.48 -7.35 18.96
CA GLY A 38 14.77 -6.70 18.87
C GLY A 38 14.63 -5.18 18.88
N ALA A 39 13.85 -4.66 19.81
CA ALA A 39 13.37 -3.28 19.85
C ALA A 39 14.50 -2.23 20.01
N GLY A 40 15.66 -2.62 20.50
CA GLY A 40 16.86 -1.78 20.59
C GLY A 40 16.66 -0.51 21.41
N THR A 41 16.60 0.64 20.76
CA THR A 41 16.36 1.93 21.43
C THR A 41 14.88 2.22 21.68
N GLY A 42 13.96 1.39 21.15
CA GLY A 42 12.52 1.60 21.21
C GLY A 42 11.99 2.66 20.25
N SER A 43 12.80 3.10 19.28
CA SER A 43 12.35 4.13 18.34
C SER A 43 11.18 3.69 17.47
N VAL A 44 11.13 2.41 17.07
CA VAL A 44 10.00 1.82 16.34
C VAL A 44 8.85 1.57 17.30
N SER A 45 9.11 0.98 18.49
CA SER A 45 8.09 0.71 19.51
C SER A 45 7.29 1.95 19.88
N VAL A 46 7.97 3.09 20.10
CA VAL A 46 7.33 4.37 20.45
C VAL A 46 6.45 4.89 19.30
N GLU A 47 6.94 4.86 18.06
CA GLU A 47 6.12 5.29 16.92
C GLU A 47 4.90 4.37 16.73
N MET A 48 5.06 3.06 16.87
CA MET A 48 3.92 2.13 16.82
C MET A 48 2.92 2.41 17.93
N ALA A 49 3.38 2.64 19.17
CA ALA A 49 2.49 2.94 20.29
C ALA A 49 1.64 4.20 20.10
N LEU A 50 2.17 5.21 19.39
CA LEU A 50 1.43 6.41 19.02
C LEU A 50 0.35 6.14 17.96
N HIS A 51 0.52 5.11 17.12
CA HIS A 51 -0.46 4.71 16.08
C HIS A 51 -1.56 3.78 16.62
N VAL A 52 -1.34 3.13 17.76
CA VAL A 52 -2.30 2.18 18.35
C VAL A 52 -2.80 2.66 19.73
N PRO A 53 -3.45 3.83 19.82
CA PRO A 53 -3.80 4.44 21.10
C PRO A 53 -4.76 3.61 21.97
N ASN A 54 -5.54 2.72 21.36
CA ASN A 54 -6.48 1.81 22.04
C ASN A 54 -5.93 0.36 22.11
N GLY A 55 -4.82 0.10 21.42
CA GLY A 55 -4.12 -1.17 21.40
C GLY A 55 -2.93 -1.19 22.35
N HIS A 56 -1.98 -2.09 22.10
CA HIS A 56 -0.81 -2.23 22.96
C HIS A 56 0.43 -2.69 22.20
N VAL A 57 1.61 -2.16 22.53
CA VAL A 57 2.91 -2.59 21.99
C VAL A 57 3.68 -3.37 23.03
N TYR A 58 4.16 -4.56 22.69
CA TYR A 58 5.10 -5.35 23.48
C TYR A 58 6.48 -5.29 22.80
N ALA A 59 7.44 -4.64 23.46
CA ALA A 59 8.80 -4.45 22.97
C ALA A 59 9.74 -5.50 23.62
N PHE A 60 10.19 -6.46 22.82
CA PHE A 60 11.08 -7.54 23.25
C PHE A 60 12.53 -7.17 22.98
N GLU A 61 13.34 -7.07 24.03
CA GLU A 61 14.75 -6.71 23.94
C GLU A 61 15.57 -7.54 24.96
N GLN A 62 16.66 -8.14 24.45
CA GLN A 62 17.49 -9.01 25.28
C GLN A 62 18.55 -8.25 26.11
N LYS A 63 18.94 -7.05 25.67
CA LYS A 63 19.99 -6.24 26.32
C LYS A 63 19.36 -5.26 27.31
N GLU A 64 19.81 -5.27 28.57
CA GLU A 64 19.27 -4.36 29.58
C GLU A 64 19.44 -2.88 29.21
N GLU A 65 20.58 -2.50 28.58
CA GLU A 65 20.77 -1.13 28.04
C GLU A 65 19.64 -0.75 27.07
N GLY A 66 19.19 -1.69 26.21
CA GLY A 66 18.06 -1.50 25.31
C GLY A 66 16.75 -1.32 26.06
N CYS A 67 16.46 -2.20 27.01
CA CYS A 67 15.27 -2.10 27.84
C CYS A 67 15.17 -0.75 28.56
N GLU A 68 16.29 -0.24 29.10
CA GLU A 68 16.34 1.10 29.72
C GLU A 68 16.09 2.22 28.71
N LEU A 69 16.68 2.14 27.50
CA LEU A 69 16.46 3.13 26.45
C LEU A 69 15.02 3.16 26.00
N ILE A 70 14.37 1.99 25.83
CA ILE A 70 12.96 1.90 25.46
C ILE A 70 12.11 2.60 26.53
N ARG A 71 12.31 2.31 27.83
CA ARG A 71 11.56 2.92 28.92
C ARG A 71 11.71 4.45 28.92
N LYS A 72 12.96 4.96 28.77
CA LYS A 72 13.24 6.41 28.73
C LYS A 72 12.58 7.09 27.52
N ASN A 73 12.61 6.45 26.36
CA ASN A 73 12.00 6.99 25.14
C ASN A 73 10.47 6.93 25.21
N ALA A 74 9.89 5.90 25.79
CA ALA A 74 8.47 5.78 26.04
C ALA A 74 7.97 6.87 27.00
N GLU A 75 8.66 7.06 28.13
CA GLU A 75 8.37 8.13 29.09
C GLU A 75 8.45 9.53 28.42
N LYS A 76 9.51 9.79 27.68
CA LYS A 76 9.69 11.06 26.93
C LYS A 76 8.57 11.30 25.93
N ALA A 77 8.04 10.25 25.30
CA ALA A 77 6.93 10.33 24.36
C ALA A 77 5.55 10.42 25.04
N GLY A 78 5.47 10.15 26.35
CA GLY A 78 4.22 10.11 27.09
C GLY A 78 3.32 8.92 26.72
N VAL A 79 3.86 7.87 26.05
CA VAL A 79 3.09 6.66 25.71
C VAL A 79 2.94 5.76 26.93
N ARG A 80 1.73 5.22 27.14
CA ARG A 80 1.37 4.36 28.27
C ARG A 80 1.00 2.94 27.85
N ASN A 81 0.81 2.74 26.56
CA ASN A 81 0.40 1.48 25.92
C ASN A 81 1.62 0.74 25.34
N LEU A 82 2.77 0.80 26.04
CA LEU A 82 4.00 0.10 25.67
C LEU A 82 4.55 -0.66 26.88
N THR A 83 4.74 -1.95 26.72
CA THR A 83 5.37 -2.83 27.74
C THR A 83 6.74 -3.28 27.24
N VAL A 84 7.77 -3.08 28.05
CA VAL A 84 9.13 -3.55 27.77
C VAL A 84 9.31 -4.93 28.38
N VAL A 85 9.65 -5.91 27.54
CA VAL A 85 9.88 -7.30 27.93
C VAL A 85 11.36 -7.62 27.76
N SER A 86 12.04 -7.85 28.88
CA SER A 86 13.45 -8.25 28.87
C SER A 86 13.57 -9.75 28.61
N GLY A 87 14.36 -10.13 27.61
CA GLY A 87 14.64 -11.52 27.29
C GLY A 87 14.84 -11.78 25.82
N LYS A 88 15.21 -13.02 25.51
CA LYS A 88 15.47 -13.45 24.13
C LYS A 88 14.18 -13.98 23.50
N ALA A 89 13.86 -13.52 22.29
CA ALA A 89 12.78 -14.05 21.49
C ALA A 89 13.19 -15.42 20.87
N PRO A 90 12.26 -16.40 20.75
CA PRO A 90 10.84 -16.31 21.08
C PRO A 90 10.52 -16.61 22.55
N ASP A 91 11.45 -17.10 23.39
CA ASP A 91 11.18 -17.59 24.76
C ASP A 91 10.49 -16.54 25.64
N SER A 92 10.92 -15.27 25.51
CA SER A 92 10.34 -14.14 26.25
C SER A 92 8.94 -13.72 25.79
N MET A 93 8.44 -14.30 24.69
CA MET A 93 7.15 -13.92 24.09
C MET A 93 5.98 -14.77 24.61
N GLU A 94 6.25 -15.78 25.43
CA GLU A 94 5.23 -16.62 26.05
C GLU A 94 4.35 -15.79 27.02
N GLY A 95 3.06 -16.15 27.09
CA GLY A 95 2.11 -15.52 28.02
C GLY A 95 1.52 -14.16 27.57
N TYR A 96 2.01 -13.55 26.51
CA TYR A 96 1.44 -12.31 25.96
C TYR A 96 0.32 -12.59 24.96
N PRO A 97 -0.62 -11.64 24.72
CA PRO A 97 -1.71 -11.79 23.75
C PRO A 97 -1.17 -12.08 22.34
N ALA A 98 -1.98 -12.73 21.48
CA ALA A 98 -1.62 -12.93 20.09
C ALA A 98 -1.45 -11.57 19.38
N PRO A 99 -0.35 -11.35 18.63
CA PRO A 99 -0.13 -10.09 17.94
C PRO A 99 -0.93 -10.01 16.62
N ASP A 100 -1.49 -8.86 16.32
CA ASP A 100 -2.05 -8.53 15.03
C ASP A 100 -0.95 -8.12 14.04
N ARG A 101 0.07 -7.45 14.57
CA ARG A 101 1.21 -6.89 13.82
C ARG A 101 2.52 -7.20 14.53
N VAL A 102 3.54 -7.52 13.73
CA VAL A 102 4.89 -7.82 14.25
C VAL A 102 5.93 -7.06 13.44
N PHE A 103 6.76 -6.30 14.14
CA PHE A 103 7.98 -5.76 13.57
C PHE A 103 9.19 -6.54 14.10
N ILE A 104 10.11 -6.91 13.20
CA ILE A 104 11.37 -7.59 13.56
C ILE A 104 12.54 -6.71 13.11
N GLY A 105 13.15 -6.02 14.07
CA GLY A 105 14.36 -5.21 13.85
C GLY A 105 15.65 -5.97 14.11
N GLY A 106 15.57 -7.11 14.81
CA GLY A 106 16.69 -7.99 15.09
C GLY A 106 16.22 -9.30 15.73
N SER A 107 16.70 -10.43 15.22
CA SER A 107 16.26 -11.77 15.63
C SER A 107 17.22 -12.47 16.60
N GLY A 108 18.42 -11.93 16.81
CA GLY A 108 19.46 -12.60 17.61
C GLY A 108 19.84 -13.99 17.10
N GLY A 109 19.62 -14.28 15.80
CA GLY A 109 19.88 -15.56 15.16
C GLY A 109 18.70 -16.55 15.17
N ASN A 110 17.57 -16.22 15.80
CA ASN A 110 16.42 -17.12 15.94
C ASN A 110 15.24 -16.74 15.03
N LEU A 111 15.51 -16.18 13.83
CA LEU A 111 14.45 -15.65 12.98
C LEU A 111 13.37 -16.68 12.64
N GLY A 112 13.76 -17.90 12.24
CA GLY A 112 12.81 -18.97 11.91
C GLY A 112 11.90 -19.33 13.07
N GLU A 113 12.47 -19.54 14.28
CA GLU A 113 11.69 -19.86 15.49
C GLU A 113 10.72 -18.74 15.89
N ILE A 114 11.15 -17.48 15.72
CA ILE A 114 10.31 -16.30 15.96
C ILE A 114 9.13 -16.28 14.98
N LEU A 115 9.38 -16.51 13.69
CA LEU A 115 8.35 -16.56 12.67
C LEU A 115 7.35 -17.69 12.91
N ASP A 116 7.84 -18.88 13.25
CA ASP A 116 7.00 -20.03 13.62
C ASP A 116 6.13 -19.72 14.83
N PHE A 117 6.70 -19.09 15.86
CA PHE A 117 5.99 -18.71 17.06
C PHE A 117 4.85 -17.73 16.79
N VAL A 118 5.13 -16.62 16.09
CA VAL A 118 4.11 -15.59 15.87
C VAL A 118 3.03 -16.04 14.90
N THR A 119 3.39 -16.82 13.88
CA THR A 119 2.40 -17.37 12.92
C THR A 119 1.53 -18.47 13.52
N LYS A 120 2.07 -19.26 14.44
CA LYS A 120 1.29 -20.23 15.23
C LYS A 120 0.30 -19.52 16.15
N LYS A 121 0.71 -18.41 16.75
CA LYS A 121 -0.11 -17.62 17.68
C LYS A 121 -1.23 -16.87 16.97
N ASN A 122 -0.94 -16.33 15.79
CA ASN A 122 -1.91 -15.70 14.89
C ASN A 122 -1.52 -16.03 13.44
N PRO A 123 -2.22 -16.96 12.75
CA PRO A 123 -1.96 -17.27 11.34
C PRO A 123 -2.13 -16.07 10.40
N ASN A 124 -2.92 -15.08 10.81
CA ASN A 124 -3.23 -13.86 10.05
C ASN A 124 -2.34 -12.67 10.43
N VAL A 125 -1.28 -12.89 11.19
CA VAL A 125 -0.37 -11.82 11.62
C VAL A 125 0.33 -11.18 10.42
N GLN A 126 0.34 -9.84 10.36
CA GLN A 126 1.18 -9.11 9.43
C GLN A 126 2.55 -8.87 10.06
N ILE A 127 3.61 -9.21 9.33
CA ILE A 127 4.98 -9.14 9.81
C ILE A 127 5.79 -8.25 8.89
N VAL A 128 6.55 -7.31 9.48
CA VAL A 128 7.53 -6.49 8.77
C VAL A 128 8.91 -6.78 9.35
N ILE A 129 9.86 -7.15 8.49
CA ILE A 129 11.22 -7.52 8.88
C ILE A 129 12.20 -6.56 8.22
N ASN A 130 13.08 -5.96 9.01
CA ASN A 130 14.19 -5.17 8.51
C ASN A 130 15.47 -6.00 8.51
N VAL A 131 16.08 -6.17 7.33
CA VAL A 131 17.26 -7.00 7.14
C VAL A 131 18.37 -6.22 6.45
N ILE A 132 19.59 -6.27 7.01
CA ILE A 132 20.80 -5.69 6.43
C ILE A 132 21.75 -6.79 5.94
N ALA A 133 21.83 -7.90 6.68
CA ALA A 133 22.72 -9.01 6.35
C ALA A 133 22.10 -9.95 5.30
N LEU A 134 22.88 -10.37 4.32
CA LEU A 134 22.44 -11.28 3.26
C LEU A 134 22.04 -12.66 3.81
N GLU A 135 22.70 -13.11 4.87
CA GLU A 135 22.38 -14.36 5.55
C GLU A 135 20.96 -14.33 6.13
N SER A 136 20.60 -13.23 6.77
CA SER A 136 19.23 -13.05 7.32
C SER A 136 18.18 -12.93 6.21
N LEU A 137 18.53 -12.29 5.09
CA LEU A 137 17.65 -12.25 3.91
C LEU A 137 17.43 -13.67 3.36
N SER A 138 18.51 -14.45 3.20
CA SER A 138 18.43 -15.83 2.71
C SER A 138 17.57 -16.70 3.64
N GLN A 139 17.79 -16.62 4.96
CA GLN A 139 16.99 -17.35 5.96
C GLN A 139 15.50 -16.98 5.88
N THR A 140 15.21 -15.69 5.74
CA THR A 140 13.82 -15.21 5.60
C THR A 140 13.16 -15.79 4.35
N MET A 141 13.83 -15.71 3.21
CA MET A 141 13.31 -16.22 1.93
C MET A 141 13.11 -17.74 1.94
N GLU A 142 14.04 -18.47 2.58
CA GLU A 142 13.92 -19.92 2.72
C GLU A 142 12.73 -20.31 3.61
N TRP A 143 12.57 -19.66 4.76
CA TRP A 143 11.42 -19.87 5.63
C TRP A 143 10.09 -19.61 4.91
N MET A 144 10.01 -18.54 4.13
CA MET A 144 8.83 -18.20 3.34
C MET A 144 8.49 -19.26 2.31
N LYS A 145 9.51 -19.75 1.58
CA LYS A 145 9.34 -20.81 0.61
C LYS A 145 8.81 -22.10 1.26
N GLN A 146 9.35 -22.47 2.43
CA GLN A 146 8.92 -23.66 3.17
C GLN A 146 7.48 -23.53 3.67
N ASN A 147 7.07 -22.31 4.07
CA ASN A 147 5.73 -22.02 4.59
C ASN A 147 4.75 -21.52 3.53
N LYS A 148 5.10 -21.57 2.23
CA LYS A 148 4.28 -21.16 1.08
C LYS A 148 3.72 -19.73 1.22
N ARG A 149 4.53 -18.81 1.75
CA ARG A 149 4.18 -17.40 1.88
C ARG A 149 4.90 -16.56 0.84
N GLU A 150 4.20 -15.65 0.19
CA GLU A 150 4.77 -14.70 -0.76
C GLU A 150 5.04 -13.36 -0.05
N PRO A 151 6.31 -12.91 0.03
CA PRO A 151 6.65 -11.63 0.61
C PRO A 151 6.60 -10.50 -0.41
N GLU A 152 6.26 -9.30 0.05
CA GLU A 152 6.73 -8.08 -0.60
C GLU A 152 8.14 -7.76 -0.10
N VAL A 153 9.10 -7.58 -0.99
CA VAL A 153 10.48 -7.23 -0.64
C VAL A 153 10.86 -5.93 -1.31
N ILE A 154 11.19 -4.92 -0.52
CA ILE A 154 11.75 -3.67 -1.02
C ILE A 154 13.18 -3.48 -0.51
N CYS A 155 14.07 -2.94 -1.35
CA CYS A 155 15.41 -2.54 -0.97
C CYS A 155 15.46 -1.01 -0.90
N MET A 156 15.75 -0.48 0.28
CA MET A 156 15.86 0.96 0.52
C MET A 156 17.30 1.37 0.74
N GLN A 157 17.76 2.37 -0.03
CA GLN A 157 19.07 2.97 0.14
C GLN A 157 18.92 4.46 0.43
N VAL A 158 19.53 4.91 1.53
CA VAL A 158 19.48 6.30 1.98
C VAL A 158 20.87 6.90 1.92
N SER A 159 20.96 8.11 1.38
CA SER A 159 22.17 8.92 1.46
C SER A 159 21.85 10.26 2.13
N ARG A 160 22.69 10.69 3.05
CA ARG A 160 22.53 11.98 3.77
C ARG A 160 23.67 12.90 3.47
N ALA A 161 23.39 14.19 3.33
CA ALA A 161 24.43 15.20 3.17
C ALA A 161 25.11 15.47 4.52
N GLU A 162 26.42 15.28 4.56
CA GLU A 162 27.27 15.60 5.70
C GLU A 162 28.20 16.76 5.39
N LYS A 163 28.32 17.70 6.30
CA LYS A 163 29.25 18.82 6.13
C LYS A 163 30.70 18.36 6.37
N ARG A 164 31.54 18.49 5.35
CA ARG A 164 32.98 18.23 5.41
C ARG A 164 33.76 19.43 4.94
N GLY A 165 34.25 20.21 5.90
CA GLY A 165 34.88 21.50 5.64
C GLY A 165 33.86 22.48 5.03
N PRO A 166 34.16 23.12 3.89
CA PRO A 166 33.24 24.06 3.21
C PRO A 166 32.17 23.38 2.36
N TYR A 167 32.20 22.05 2.18
CA TYR A 167 31.35 21.31 1.27
C TYR A 167 30.33 20.44 2.03
N HIS A 168 29.21 20.11 1.36
CA HIS A 168 28.28 19.07 1.76
C HIS A 168 28.46 17.85 0.84
N MET A 169 28.85 16.73 1.42
CA MET A 169 29.08 15.48 0.69
C MET A 169 27.98 14.46 1.03
N MET A 170 27.50 13.75 0.03
CA MET A 170 26.53 12.66 0.24
C MET A 170 27.24 11.44 0.84
N GLN A 171 26.79 11.03 2.02
CA GLN A 171 27.24 9.81 2.69
C GLN A 171 26.16 8.75 2.54
N ALA A 172 26.45 7.67 1.80
CA ALA A 172 25.56 6.54 1.66
C ALA A 172 25.52 5.72 2.96
N GLN A 173 24.34 5.28 3.32
CA GLN A 173 24.11 4.28 4.38
C GLN A 173 24.04 2.89 3.75
N ASN A 174 24.16 1.84 4.56
CA ASN A 174 23.97 0.48 4.06
C ASN A 174 22.54 0.31 3.52
N PRO A 175 22.37 -0.35 2.37
CA PRO A 175 21.06 -0.77 1.92
C PRO A 175 20.38 -1.63 2.97
N ILE A 176 19.06 -1.49 3.11
CA ILE A 176 18.25 -2.30 3.99
C ILE A 176 17.10 -2.91 3.19
N TYR A 177 16.85 -4.18 3.41
CA TYR A 177 15.68 -4.86 2.87
C TYR A 177 14.55 -4.77 3.90
N ILE A 178 13.40 -4.30 3.47
CA ILE A 178 12.17 -4.31 4.24
C ILE A 178 11.28 -5.36 3.60
N ILE A 179 10.99 -6.40 4.36
CA ILE A 179 10.24 -7.57 3.93
C ILE A 179 8.91 -7.56 4.65
N THR A 180 7.81 -7.52 3.90
CA THR A 180 6.46 -7.54 4.46
C THR A 180 5.81 -8.88 4.14
N MET A 181 5.28 -9.52 5.17
CA MET A 181 4.42 -10.70 5.07
C MET A 181 3.08 -10.38 5.71
N GLY A 182 2.01 -10.42 4.93
CA GLY A 182 0.65 -10.41 5.45
C GLY A 182 0.12 -11.83 5.63
N SER A 183 -1.04 -11.97 6.29
CA SER A 183 -1.90 -13.11 6.08
C SER A 183 -2.15 -13.26 4.58
N GLU A 184 -2.33 -14.49 4.11
CA GLU A 184 -2.97 -14.70 2.81
C GLU A 184 -4.32 -13.97 2.82
N GLN A 185 -4.30 -12.69 2.46
CA GLN A 185 -5.52 -11.94 2.18
C GLN A 185 -5.99 -12.33 0.77
N THR A 186 -6.30 -13.62 0.61
CA THR A 186 -6.90 -14.10 -0.63
C THR A 186 -8.41 -13.89 -0.65
N GLU A 187 -9.07 -13.51 0.46
CA GLU A 187 -10.53 -13.43 0.45
C GLU A 187 -11.18 -12.20 1.14
N ASN A 188 -10.46 -11.41 1.95
CA ASN A 188 -11.10 -10.27 2.63
C ASN A 188 -10.88 -8.89 1.98
N LYS A 189 -9.96 -8.78 1.00
CA LYS A 189 -9.81 -7.51 0.23
C LYS A 189 -10.98 -7.24 -0.72
N GLU A 190 -11.75 -8.25 -1.08
CA GLU A 190 -13.00 -8.03 -1.86
C GLU A 190 -14.07 -7.30 -1.05
N ASN A 191 -14.14 -7.50 0.28
CA ASN A 191 -15.17 -6.87 1.11
C ASN A 191 -14.88 -5.41 1.50
N GLU A 192 -13.63 -5.00 1.67
CA GLU A 192 -13.31 -3.57 1.85
C GLU A 192 -13.38 -2.79 0.54
N GLN A 193 -12.99 -3.43 -0.57
CA GLN A 193 -13.13 -2.84 -1.90
C GLN A 193 -14.60 -2.65 -2.32
N SER A 194 -15.54 -3.46 -1.80
CA SER A 194 -16.98 -3.27 -2.04
C SER A 194 -17.58 -2.06 -1.32
N ARG A 195 -16.86 -1.45 -0.37
CA ARG A 195 -17.35 -0.35 0.45
C ARG A 195 -17.55 0.96 -0.31
N TYR A 196 -16.85 1.13 -1.44
CA TYR A 196 -16.95 2.35 -2.24
C TYR A 196 -17.51 2.03 -3.62
N PRO A 197 -18.78 2.41 -3.93
CA PRO A 197 -19.34 2.26 -5.26
C PRO A 197 -18.46 2.96 -6.31
N ARG A 198 -18.11 2.24 -7.37
CA ARG A 198 -17.16 2.72 -8.36
C ARG A 198 -17.43 2.15 -9.73
N ILE A 199 -17.09 2.94 -10.76
CA ILE A 199 -17.20 2.53 -12.16
C ILE A 199 -16.06 3.15 -12.97
N LEU A 200 -15.52 2.39 -13.92
CA LEU A 200 -14.51 2.87 -14.84
C LEU A 200 -15.06 2.91 -16.27
N LEU A 201 -14.88 4.03 -16.96
CA LEU A 201 -15.24 4.23 -18.35
C LEU A 201 -14.01 4.02 -19.22
N ALA A 202 -14.01 3.00 -20.03
CA ALA A 202 -12.92 2.59 -20.89
C ALA A 202 -13.34 2.60 -22.37
N ALA A 203 -12.38 2.49 -23.27
CA ALA A 203 -12.65 2.34 -24.71
C ALA A 203 -11.57 1.51 -25.40
N PRO A 204 -11.83 0.99 -26.60
CA PRO A 204 -10.81 0.34 -27.43
C PRO A 204 -9.68 1.29 -27.87
N GLY A 205 -9.92 2.58 -27.89
CA GLY A 205 -8.95 3.60 -28.29
C GLY A 205 -9.45 5.00 -28.06
N SER A 206 -8.62 6.00 -28.40
CA SER A 206 -8.96 7.41 -28.34
C SER A 206 -10.10 7.74 -29.31
N GLY A 207 -10.86 8.82 -29.02
CA GLY A 207 -11.96 9.29 -29.90
C GLY A 207 -13.25 8.46 -29.80
N SER A 208 -13.36 7.50 -28.90
CA SER A 208 -14.59 6.70 -28.70
C SER A 208 -15.70 7.42 -27.91
N GLY A 209 -15.42 8.63 -27.37
CA GLY A 209 -16.39 9.45 -26.65
C GLY A 209 -16.37 9.26 -25.14
N LYS A 210 -15.28 8.75 -24.56
CA LYS A 210 -15.11 8.58 -23.10
C LYS A 210 -15.41 9.87 -22.34
N THR A 211 -14.68 10.93 -22.61
CA THR A 211 -14.79 12.23 -21.91
C THR A 211 -16.20 12.81 -21.98
N LEU A 212 -16.85 12.74 -23.15
CA LEU A 212 -18.24 13.23 -23.29
C LEU A 212 -19.21 12.44 -22.40
N LEU A 213 -19.08 11.11 -22.38
CA LEU A 213 -19.91 10.26 -21.54
C LEU A 213 -19.60 10.43 -20.05
N THR A 214 -18.33 10.59 -19.67
CA THR A 214 -17.93 10.89 -18.28
C THR A 214 -18.58 12.18 -17.80
N VAL A 215 -18.45 13.26 -18.56
CA VAL A 215 -19.06 14.57 -18.25
C VAL A 215 -20.57 14.46 -18.14
N GLY A 216 -21.20 13.75 -19.09
CA GLY A 216 -22.64 13.53 -19.08
C GLY A 216 -23.13 12.76 -17.85
N LEU A 217 -22.45 11.68 -17.49
CA LEU A 217 -22.77 10.88 -16.30
C LEU A 217 -22.56 11.66 -15.02
N LEU A 218 -21.43 12.35 -14.86
CA LEU A 218 -21.16 13.18 -13.67
C LEU A 218 -22.25 14.26 -13.49
N THR A 219 -22.63 14.91 -14.60
CA THR A 219 -23.71 15.92 -14.58
C THR A 219 -25.07 15.30 -14.20
N LEU A 220 -25.38 14.12 -14.74
CA LEU A 220 -26.60 13.39 -14.43
C LEU A 220 -26.66 13.01 -12.95
N PHE A 221 -25.59 12.40 -12.44
CA PHE A 221 -25.52 11.98 -11.04
C PHE A 221 -25.65 13.16 -10.07
N GLN A 222 -25.02 14.30 -10.36
CA GLN A 222 -25.20 15.52 -9.57
C GLN A 222 -26.65 15.99 -9.56
N ARG A 223 -27.35 15.97 -10.71
CA ARG A 223 -28.78 16.30 -10.77
C ARG A 223 -29.66 15.35 -9.99
N MET A 224 -29.23 14.11 -9.82
CA MET A 224 -29.89 13.10 -8.99
C MET A 224 -29.54 13.22 -7.50
N GLY A 225 -28.67 14.17 -7.12
CA GLY A 225 -28.22 14.35 -5.72
C GLY A 225 -27.18 13.33 -5.26
N ILE A 226 -26.54 12.61 -6.19
CA ILE A 226 -25.50 11.63 -5.90
C ILE A 226 -24.15 12.35 -5.80
N ALA A 227 -23.49 12.27 -4.64
CA ALA A 227 -22.18 12.85 -4.43
C ALA A 227 -21.10 12.02 -5.16
N CYS A 228 -20.54 12.58 -6.24
CA CYS A 228 -19.53 11.90 -7.04
C CYS A 228 -18.12 12.41 -6.77
N ARG A 229 -17.15 11.50 -6.88
CA ARG A 229 -15.73 11.80 -7.10
C ARG A 229 -15.33 11.35 -8.49
N SER A 230 -14.54 12.17 -9.17
CA SER A 230 -14.01 11.84 -10.49
C SER A 230 -12.52 11.52 -10.40
N PHE A 231 -12.09 10.54 -11.20
CA PHE A 231 -10.68 10.22 -11.36
C PHE A 231 -10.35 10.08 -12.83
N GLN A 232 -9.09 10.42 -13.18
CA GLN A 232 -8.52 10.24 -14.50
C GLN A 232 -7.38 9.25 -14.44
N CYS A 233 -7.36 8.23 -15.29
CA CYS A 233 -6.18 7.39 -15.47
C CYS A 233 -5.05 8.18 -16.10
N GLY A 234 -3.82 7.97 -15.64
CA GLY A 234 -2.64 8.64 -16.16
C GLY A 234 -2.48 10.11 -15.71
N PRO A 235 -1.40 10.78 -16.18
CA PRO A 235 -1.01 12.12 -15.71
C PRO A 235 -1.69 13.26 -16.49
N ASP A 236 -2.96 13.14 -16.82
CA ASP A 236 -3.73 14.18 -17.50
C ASP A 236 -4.13 15.29 -16.52
N TYR A 237 -4.00 16.56 -16.94
CA TYR A 237 -4.37 17.74 -16.16
C TYR A 237 -5.62 18.43 -16.65
N ILE A 238 -6.02 18.24 -17.91
CA ILE A 238 -7.08 18.99 -18.56
C ILE A 238 -8.44 18.50 -18.07
N ASP A 239 -8.70 17.20 -18.16
CA ASP A 239 -9.97 16.61 -17.76
C ASP A 239 -10.24 16.76 -16.26
N PRO A 240 -9.29 16.48 -15.34
CA PRO A 240 -9.48 16.76 -13.90
C PRO A 240 -9.75 18.23 -13.58
N MET A 241 -9.10 19.17 -14.27
CA MET A 241 -9.38 20.61 -14.11
C MET A 241 -10.78 20.96 -14.57
N PHE A 242 -11.23 20.41 -15.70
CA PHE A 242 -12.57 20.66 -16.24
C PHE A 242 -13.63 20.10 -15.26
N HIS A 243 -13.48 18.86 -14.79
CA HIS A 243 -14.40 18.27 -13.82
C HIS A 243 -14.49 19.11 -12.55
N THR A 244 -13.37 19.60 -12.04
CA THR A 244 -13.34 20.37 -10.80
C THR A 244 -13.86 21.79 -10.97
N LYS A 245 -13.44 22.52 -12.02
CA LYS A 245 -13.77 23.93 -12.19
C LYS A 245 -15.11 24.17 -12.88
N VAL A 246 -15.51 23.28 -13.79
CA VAL A 246 -16.73 23.46 -14.58
C VAL A 246 -17.88 22.67 -14.04
N LEU A 247 -17.67 21.40 -13.65
CA LEU A 247 -18.70 20.53 -13.09
C LEU A 247 -18.82 20.63 -11.58
N GLY A 248 -17.84 21.20 -10.88
CA GLY A 248 -17.80 21.23 -9.41
C GLY A 248 -17.53 19.86 -8.77
N THR A 249 -17.17 18.85 -9.57
CA THR A 249 -16.83 17.51 -9.08
C THR A 249 -15.33 17.44 -8.83
N ILE A 250 -14.91 17.17 -7.59
CA ILE A 250 -13.49 17.01 -7.26
C ILE A 250 -12.92 15.86 -8.08
N SER A 251 -11.83 16.12 -8.79
CA SER A 251 -11.15 15.14 -9.64
C SER A 251 -9.69 14.98 -9.27
N ARG A 252 -9.18 13.75 -9.37
CA ARG A 252 -7.79 13.35 -9.09
C ARG A 252 -7.27 12.43 -10.18
N ASN A 253 -5.94 12.24 -10.22
CA ASN A 253 -5.32 11.26 -11.11
C ASN A 253 -5.07 9.95 -10.36
N LEU A 254 -5.20 8.84 -11.09
CA LEU A 254 -4.79 7.51 -10.68
C LEU A 254 -3.82 6.97 -11.73
N ASP A 255 -2.60 6.67 -11.32
CA ASP A 255 -1.56 6.26 -12.24
C ASP A 255 -0.70 5.14 -11.65
N THR A 256 -0.91 3.92 -12.16
CA THR A 256 -0.18 2.71 -11.73
C THR A 256 1.25 2.64 -12.29
N PHE A 257 1.64 3.59 -13.14
CA PHE A 257 3.04 3.75 -13.53
C PHE A 257 3.87 4.48 -12.47
N PHE A 258 3.29 5.53 -11.84
CA PHE A 258 3.98 6.33 -10.82
C PHE A 258 3.74 5.83 -9.40
N THR A 259 2.71 5.03 -9.17
CA THR A 259 2.37 4.50 -7.84
C THR A 259 2.21 2.98 -7.87
N ASP A 260 2.71 2.31 -6.84
CA ASP A 260 2.43 0.88 -6.66
C ASP A 260 0.95 0.61 -6.34
N SER A 261 0.57 -0.66 -6.41
CA SER A 261 -0.83 -1.07 -6.22
C SER A 261 -1.40 -0.67 -4.85
N ASN A 262 -0.61 -0.69 -3.78
CA ASN A 262 -1.08 -0.33 -2.44
C ASN A 262 -1.28 1.18 -2.32
N THR A 263 -0.33 1.96 -2.82
CA THR A 263 -0.45 3.42 -2.89
C THR A 263 -1.65 3.85 -3.74
N THR A 264 -1.87 3.19 -4.88
CA THR A 264 -3.04 3.46 -5.75
C THR A 264 -4.35 3.19 -4.99
N ARG A 265 -4.45 2.06 -4.28
CA ARG A 265 -5.63 1.71 -3.47
C ARG A 265 -5.86 2.69 -2.34
N TYR A 266 -4.79 3.06 -1.62
CA TYR A 266 -4.87 4.05 -0.54
C TYR A 266 -5.36 5.41 -1.04
N LEU A 267 -4.76 5.94 -2.10
CA LEU A 267 -5.17 7.22 -2.71
C LEU A 267 -6.63 7.19 -3.18
N PHE A 268 -7.07 6.07 -3.75
CA PHE A 268 -8.46 5.90 -4.15
C PHE A 268 -9.38 5.90 -2.93
N ALA A 269 -9.12 5.10 -1.91
CA ALA A 269 -9.93 4.99 -0.70
C ALA A 269 -10.02 6.32 0.06
N GLU A 270 -8.89 7.00 0.26
CA GLU A 270 -8.83 8.30 0.93
C GLU A 270 -9.70 9.35 0.23
N ASN A 271 -9.68 9.37 -1.11
CA ASN A 271 -10.42 10.36 -1.89
C ASN A 271 -11.87 9.96 -2.20
N THR A 272 -12.32 8.78 -1.77
CA THR A 272 -13.71 8.31 -1.98
C THR A 272 -14.49 8.14 -0.68
N ALA A 273 -13.87 8.37 0.47
CA ALA A 273 -14.47 8.15 1.79
C ALA A 273 -15.75 8.98 2.03
N ASP A 274 -15.90 10.11 1.37
CA ASP A 274 -17.00 11.06 1.52
C ASP A 274 -17.90 11.18 0.26
N CYS A 275 -17.93 10.19 -0.63
CA CYS A 275 -18.74 10.19 -1.83
C CYS A 275 -19.62 8.93 -1.93
N ASP A 276 -20.71 9.05 -2.69
CA ASP A 276 -21.62 7.95 -2.97
C ASP A 276 -21.13 7.08 -4.14
N LEU A 277 -20.38 7.68 -5.09
CA LEU A 277 -19.91 7.00 -6.30
C LEU A 277 -18.62 7.63 -6.83
N ALA A 278 -17.64 6.77 -7.12
CA ALA A 278 -16.43 7.13 -7.85
C ALA A 278 -16.58 6.81 -9.35
N VAL A 279 -16.30 7.79 -10.19
CA VAL A 279 -16.28 7.63 -11.65
C VAL A 279 -14.85 7.83 -12.13
N VAL A 280 -14.28 6.80 -12.77
CA VAL A 280 -12.92 6.83 -13.29
C VAL A 280 -12.96 6.89 -14.81
N GLU A 281 -12.30 7.85 -15.42
CA GLU A 281 -12.11 7.93 -16.86
C GLU A 281 -10.79 7.29 -17.25
N GLY A 282 -10.86 6.32 -18.16
CA GLY A 282 -9.70 5.66 -18.73
C GLY A 282 -8.99 6.51 -19.79
N VAL A 283 -7.70 6.31 -19.92
CA VAL A 283 -6.85 6.95 -20.94
C VAL A 283 -6.61 5.98 -22.10
N MET A 284 -6.43 6.51 -23.32
CA MET A 284 -6.10 5.73 -24.53
C MET A 284 -7.05 4.52 -24.74
N GLY A 285 -6.51 3.38 -25.18
CA GLY A 285 -7.22 2.10 -25.21
C GLY A 285 -7.11 1.37 -23.86
N TYR A 286 -8.10 0.53 -23.57
CA TYR A 286 -8.21 -0.16 -22.30
C TYR A 286 -6.95 -0.94 -21.90
N TYR A 287 -6.33 -1.61 -22.86
CA TYR A 287 -5.12 -2.42 -22.67
C TYR A 287 -3.83 -1.69 -23.08
N ASP A 288 -3.90 -0.45 -23.56
CA ASP A 288 -2.73 0.28 -24.02
C ASP A 288 -1.93 0.84 -22.82
N GLY A 289 -0.80 0.24 -22.54
CA GLY A 289 0.11 0.64 -21.47
C GLY A 289 1.49 1.04 -22.01
N LEU A 290 2.52 0.77 -21.22
CA LEU A 290 3.88 1.22 -21.48
C LEU A 290 4.41 0.79 -22.85
N GLY A 291 4.88 1.77 -23.62
CA GLY A 291 5.51 1.56 -24.92
C GLY A 291 4.60 0.94 -25.99
N GLY A 292 3.29 0.80 -25.72
CA GLY A 292 2.35 0.15 -26.62
C GLY A 292 2.52 -1.37 -26.74
N VAL A 293 3.33 -1.99 -25.88
CA VAL A 293 3.63 -3.44 -25.89
C VAL A 293 3.32 -4.13 -24.56
N SER A 294 3.06 -3.37 -23.49
CA SER A 294 2.68 -3.87 -22.17
C SER A 294 1.30 -3.33 -21.76
N THR A 295 0.64 -4.04 -20.86
CA THR A 295 -0.59 -3.57 -20.19
C THR A 295 -0.29 -2.81 -18.88
N ASP A 296 0.98 -2.68 -18.47
CA ASP A 296 1.37 -1.97 -17.27
C ASP A 296 1.12 -0.45 -17.43
N GLY A 297 0.58 0.19 -16.41
CA GLY A 297 0.19 1.59 -16.45
C GLY A 297 -1.02 1.90 -17.33
N SER A 298 -1.72 0.89 -17.88
CA SER A 298 -2.92 1.06 -18.68
C SER A 298 -4.18 1.28 -17.84
N THR A 299 -5.27 1.65 -18.51
CA THR A 299 -6.61 1.69 -17.92
C THR A 299 -7.02 0.33 -17.31
N TYR A 300 -6.64 -0.77 -17.97
CA TYR A 300 -6.85 -2.13 -17.44
C TYR A 300 -6.07 -2.36 -16.13
N ASP A 301 -4.83 -1.90 -16.05
CA ASP A 301 -4.01 -2.07 -14.85
C ASP A 301 -4.60 -1.33 -13.64
N VAL A 302 -5.10 -0.10 -13.81
CA VAL A 302 -5.87 0.63 -12.79
C VAL A 302 -7.15 -0.13 -12.40
N SER A 303 -7.90 -0.62 -13.40
CA SER A 303 -9.14 -1.37 -13.20
C SER A 303 -8.91 -2.65 -12.39
N ARG A 304 -7.87 -3.41 -12.72
CA ARG A 304 -7.46 -4.62 -12.01
C ARG A 304 -7.00 -4.30 -10.59
N THR A 305 -6.12 -3.31 -10.42
CA THR A 305 -5.57 -2.89 -9.13
C THR A 305 -6.67 -2.51 -8.14
N LEU A 306 -7.73 -1.86 -8.63
CA LEU A 306 -8.87 -1.43 -7.81
C LEU A 306 -10.07 -2.41 -7.86
N SER A 307 -9.96 -3.56 -8.54
CA SER A 307 -11.09 -4.49 -8.80
C SER A 307 -12.33 -3.74 -9.26
N MET A 308 -12.17 -2.80 -10.21
CA MET A 308 -13.18 -1.83 -10.60
C MET A 308 -13.96 -2.32 -11.81
N PRO A 309 -15.30 -2.46 -11.73
CA PRO A 309 -16.11 -2.79 -12.90
C PRO A 309 -15.94 -1.72 -13.99
N SER A 310 -15.60 -2.16 -15.19
CA SER A 310 -15.33 -1.30 -16.32
C SER A 310 -16.46 -1.39 -17.36
N VAL A 311 -16.83 -0.23 -17.91
CA VAL A 311 -17.76 -0.10 -19.04
C VAL A 311 -16.97 0.24 -20.28
N LEU A 312 -16.99 -0.61 -21.29
CA LEU A 312 -16.29 -0.42 -22.55
C LEU A 312 -17.17 0.39 -23.50
N ILE A 313 -16.72 1.59 -23.85
CA ILE A 313 -17.39 2.48 -24.81
C ILE A 313 -16.81 2.21 -26.19
N VAL A 314 -17.62 1.63 -27.06
CA VAL A 314 -17.22 1.24 -28.40
C VAL A 314 -17.84 2.18 -29.43
N ASN A 315 -17.00 2.80 -30.26
CA ASN A 315 -17.48 3.58 -31.38
C ASN A 315 -18.02 2.62 -32.47
N SER A 316 -19.30 2.73 -32.76
CA SER A 316 -20.02 1.86 -33.71
C SER A 316 -20.29 2.55 -35.05
N ARG A 317 -19.73 3.74 -35.29
CA ARG A 317 -19.95 4.48 -36.55
C ARG A 317 -19.43 3.70 -37.72
N GLY A 318 -20.31 3.45 -38.71
CA GLY A 318 -19.98 2.69 -39.88
C GLY A 318 -19.68 1.21 -39.67
N ALA A 319 -19.97 0.69 -38.50
CA ALA A 319 -19.82 -0.72 -38.16
C ALA A 319 -21.20 -1.37 -37.89
N SER A 320 -21.37 -2.60 -38.34
CA SER A 320 -22.55 -3.42 -38.09
C SER A 320 -22.12 -4.60 -37.22
N LEU A 321 -22.26 -5.81 -37.69
CA LEU A 321 -21.95 -7.03 -36.95
C LEU A 321 -20.46 -7.13 -36.53
N SER A 322 -19.55 -6.52 -37.30
CA SER A 322 -18.11 -6.52 -37.00
C SER A 322 -17.73 -5.83 -35.68
N VAL A 323 -18.58 -4.97 -35.13
CA VAL A 323 -18.34 -4.39 -33.79
C VAL A 323 -18.29 -5.46 -32.70
N LEU A 324 -19.02 -6.58 -32.90
CA LEU A 324 -19.01 -7.70 -31.97
C LEU A 324 -17.67 -8.41 -31.90
N ALA A 325 -16.90 -8.43 -33.01
CA ALA A 325 -15.54 -9.01 -33.01
C ALA A 325 -14.61 -8.19 -32.13
N THR A 326 -14.69 -6.86 -32.20
CA THR A 326 -13.95 -5.95 -31.31
C THR A 326 -14.31 -6.18 -29.85
N ILE A 327 -15.61 -6.19 -29.54
CA ILE A 327 -16.11 -6.41 -28.16
C ILE A 327 -15.63 -7.76 -27.64
N LYS A 328 -15.79 -8.83 -28.41
CA LYS A 328 -15.37 -10.17 -28.05
C LYS A 328 -13.84 -10.23 -27.81
N GLY A 329 -13.05 -9.57 -28.65
CA GLY A 329 -11.61 -9.47 -28.50
C GLY A 329 -11.24 -8.83 -27.14
N PHE A 330 -11.85 -7.70 -26.78
CA PHE A 330 -11.60 -7.05 -25.50
C PHE A 330 -12.03 -7.86 -24.29
N LEU A 331 -13.15 -8.57 -24.36
CA LEU A 331 -13.66 -9.42 -23.28
C LEU A 331 -12.80 -10.66 -23.03
N SER A 332 -12.14 -11.19 -24.06
CA SER A 332 -11.38 -12.44 -23.99
C SER A 332 -9.85 -12.24 -24.02
N PHE A 333 -9.35 -11.01 -24.14
CA PHE A 333 -7.92 -10.74 -24.22
C PHE A 333 -7.18 -11.03 -22.90
N ARG A 334 -7.86 -10.84 -21.76
CA ARG A 334 -7.36 -11.16 -20.43
C ARG A 334 -8.48 -11.87 -19.64
N GLU A 335 -8.14 -12.96 -18.95
CA GLU A 335 -9.09 -13.74 -18.15
C GLU A 335 -9.64 -12.92 -16.96
N ASP A 336 -8.80 -12.05 -16.37
CA ASP A 336 -9.12 -11.16 -15.25
C ASP A 336 -9.64 -9.77 -15.71
N SER A 337 -10.10 -9.67 -16.94
CA SER A 337 -10.75 -8.45 -17.46
C SER A 337 -11.92 -8.03 -16.56
N GLN A 338 -11.92 -6.76 -16.16
CA GLN A 338 -12.97 -6.18 -15.33
C GLN A 338 -14.13 -5.58 -16.16
N ILE A 339 -14.17 -5.80 -17.47
CA ILE A 339 -15.25 -5.31 -18.32
C ILE A 339 -16.54 -6.03 -17.97
N ARG A 340 -17.57 -5.27 -17.52
CA ARG A 340 -18.87 -5.78 -17.09
C ARG A 340 -20.03 -5.26 -17.94
N ALA A 341 -19.79 -4.19 -18.73
CA ALA A 341 -20.80 -3.63 -19.59
C ALA A 341 -20.16 -3.02 -20.85
N VAL A 342 -20.97 -2.84 -21.89
CA VAL A 342 -20.56 -2.20 -23.14
C VAL A 342 -21.58 -1.14 -23.51
N ILE A 343 -21.08 0.04 -23.91
CA ILE A 343 -21.88 1.12 -24.50
C ILE A 343 -21.52 1.22 -25.98
N LEU A 344 -22.48 1.04 -26.86
CA LEU A 344 -22.32 1.33 -28.28
C LEU A 344 -22.59 2.82 -28.49
N ASN A 345 -21.54 3.54 -28.88
CA ASN A 345 -21.62 4.97 -29.14
C ASN A 345 -21.62 5.24 -30.65
N GLN A 346 -22.22 6.35 -31.07
CA GLN A 346 -22.35 6.74 -32.51
C GLN A 346 -23.02 5.68 -33.39
N VAL A 347 -24.04 5.01 -32.84
CA VAL A 347 -24.90 4.11 -33.58
C VAL A 347 -25.72 4.96 -34.59
N VAL A 348 -25.70 4.58 -35.86
CA VAL A 348 -26.42 5.28 -36.95
C VAL A 348 -27.53 4.36 -37.45
#